data_c2a79b837b6bfd7de67d7d1e0578b225
#
_entry.id   c2a79b837b6bfd7de67d7d1e0578b225
#
_cell.length_a   1.000
_cell.length_b   1.000
_cell.length_c   1.000
_cell.angle_alpha   90.00
_cell.angle_beta   90.00
_cell.angle_gamma   90.00
#
_symmetry.space_group_name_H-M   'P 1'
#
loop_
_entity.id
_entity.type
_entity.pdbx_description
1 polymer ?
#
loop_
_entity_poly.entity_id
_entity_poly.type
_entity_poly.pdbx_seq_one_letter_code
_entity_poly.pdbx_strand_id
1 'polypeptide(L)'
;VVIILVAKKYIPKFPMSVVLMVLGAMATAFLHIDRLGVKLLPHVDSGFPKLMVPDFTLLKTDTSDIIILGLTCALVIMAQTLLATNNYANRYGYKVDNNREVLAYSLANIASSVSGSCPLNGSVSRTGIADQFGCKSQLMSVTASITMLVVVLFATPVLEYLPVPILTGIVVAALIGIVEYKLADKLRKVNRAEFFIFLAAMFGVLLFGTIYGVIIGVILSVSYTHLRAHETCADL
;
A
#
# COMPACT_ATOMS: atom_id res chain seq x y z
N VAL A 1 12.00 -6.54 -14.29
CA VAL A 1 11.30 -7.42 -13.32
C VAL A 1 12.22 -8.55 -12.87
N VAL A 2 12.70 -9.40 -13.80
CA VAL A 2 13.55 -10.58 -13.47
C VAL A 2 14.77 -10.17 -12.65
N ILE A 3 15.50 -9.13 -13.07
CA ILE A 3 16.69 -8.63 -12.37
C ILE A 3 16.35 -8.25 -10.91
N ILE A 4 15.22 -7.58 -10.69
CA ILE A 4 14.79 -7.18 -9.33
C ILE A 4 14.46 -8.40 -8.47
N LEU A 5 13.74 -9.38 -9.02
CA LEU A 5 13.35 -10.60 -8.30
C LEU A 5 14.58 -11.46 -7.96
N VAL A 6 15.51 -11.60 -8.88
CA VAL A 6 16.77 -12.31 -8.67
C VAL A 6 17.63 -11.60 -7.62
N ALA A 7 17.79 -10.28 -7.76
CA ALA A 7 18.56 -9.49 -6.79
C ALA A 7 17.95 -9.54 -5.38
N LYS A 8 16.62 -9.49 -5.26
CA LYS A 8 15.93 -9.65 -3.96
C LYS A 8 16.20 -11.00 -3.30
N LYS A 9 16.42 -12.05 -4.11
CA LYS A 9 16.75 -13.39 -3.61
C LYS A 9 18.20 -13.49 -3.11
N TYR A 10 19.16 -12.89 -3.84
CA TYR A 10 20.61 -13.03 -3.52
C TYR A 10 21.14 -11.91 -2.62
N ILE A 11 20.63 -10.69 -2.77
CA ILE A 11 21.10 -9.50 -2.03
C ILE A 11 19.89 -8.75 -1.45
N PRO A 12 19.18 -9.31 -0.46
CA PRO A 12 17.91 -8.75 0.04
C PRO A 12 18.05 -7.37 0.71
N LYS A 13 19.25 -7.02 1.18
CA LYS A 13 19.53 -5.73 1.84
C LYS A 13 19.81 -4.59 0.86
N PHE A 14 20.00 -4.89 -0.42
CA PHE A 14 20.39 -3.87 -1.39
C PHE A 14 19.15 -3.32 -2.14
N PRO A 15 18.95 -1.98 -2.18
CA PRO A 15 17.79 -1.37 -2.81
C PRO A 15 17.89 -1.38 -4.34
N MET A 16 17.77 -2.57 -4.95
CA MET A 16 17.98 -2.77 -6.39
C MET A 16 17.03 -1.92 -7.26
N SER A 17 15.85 -1.60 -6.74
CA SER A 17 14.92 -0.70 -7.43
C SER A 17 15.50 0.70 -7.62
N VAL A 18 16.16 1.23 -6.58
CA VAL A 18 16.81 2.56 -6.64
C VAL A 18 17.96 2.54 -7.64
N VAL A 19 18.77 1.49 -7.62
CA VAL A 19 19.90 1.33 -8.56
C VAL A 19 19.40 1.30 -10.01
N LEU A 20 18.35 0.55 -10.28
CA LEU A 20 17.75 0.50 -11.62
C LEU A 20 17.15 1.84 -12.05
N MET A 21 16.57 2.59 -11.11
CA MET A 21 16.11 3.95 -11.40
C MET A 21 17.27 4.86 -11.79
N VAL A 22 18.35 4.87 -11.01
CA VAL A 22 19.55 5.68 -11.29
C VAL A 22 20.19 5.26 -12.62
N LEU A 23 20.39 3.96 -12.84
CA LEU A 23 20.94 3.45 -14.09
C LEU A 23 20.05 3.77 -15.29
N GLY A 24 18.73 3.72 -15.11
CA GLY A 24 17.78 4.09 -16.16
C GLY A 24 17.84 5.56 -16.51
N ALA A 25 17.88 6.44 -15.50
CA ALA A 25 18.03 7.87 -15.72
C ALA A 25 19.38 8.20 -16.39
N MET A 26 20.47 7.59 -15.96
CA MET A 26 21.78 7.72 -16.59
C MET A 26 21.77 7.24 -18.04
N ALA A 27 21.18 6.08 -18.31
CA ALA A 27 21.07 5.56 -19.66
C ALA A 27 20.28 6.51 -20.58
N THR A 28 19.22 7.13 -20.07
CA THR A 28 18.47 8.14 -20.84
C THR A 28 19.31 9.39 -21.08
N ALA A 29 20.00 9.89 -20.05
CA ALA A 29 20.80 11.12 -20.15
C ALA A 29 22.01 10.97 -21.09
N PHE A 30 22.69 9.81 -21.09
CA PHE A 30 23.90 9.60 -21.87
C PHE A 30 23.66 8.93 -23.24
N LEU A 31 22.72 7.98 -23.32
CA LEU A 31 22.45 7.20 -24.53
C LEU A 31 21.27 7.73 -25.34
N HIS A 32 20.58 8.77 -24.85
CA HIS A 32 19.43 9.38 -25.52
C HIS A 32 18.39 8.32 -25.95
N ILE A 33 18.01 7.46 -25.02
CA ILE A 33 17.07 6.33 -25.25
C ILE A 33 15.67 6.84 -25.66
N ASP A 34 15.34 8.09 -25.36
CA ASP A 34 14.16 8.81 -25.85
C ASP A 34 14.05 8.75 -27.37
N ARG A 35 15.16 8.85 -28.09
CA ARG A 35 15.21 8.77 -29.57
C ARG A 35 14.89 7.38 -30.12
N LEU A 36 14.98 6.36 -29.30
CA LEU A 36 14.61 4.97 -29.64
C LEU A 36 13.11 4.69 -29.41
N GLY A 37 12.29 5.72 -29.11
CA GLY A 37 10.85 5.58 -28.90
C GLY A 37 10.45 5.12 -27.49
N VAL A 38 11.35 5.14 -26.53
CA VAL A 38 11.04 4.81 -25.13
C VAL A 38 10.35 6.00 -24.49
N LYS A 39 9.13 5.79 -23.96
CA LYS A 39 8.41 6.82 -23.23
C LYS A 39 9.11 7.16 -21.92
N LEU A 40 9.36 8.44 -21.70
CA LEU A 40 9.86 8.99 -20.44
C LEU A 40 8.69 9.47 -19.56
N LEU A 41 8.98 9.74 -18.30
CA LEU A 41 8.02 10.39 -17.42
C LEU A 41 7.67 11.79 -17.97
N PRO A 42 6.40 12.20 -17.92
CA PRO A 42 6.05 13.57 -18.26
C PRO A 42 6.73 14.56 -17.30
N HIS A 43 6.87 15.79 -17.77
CA HIS A 43 7.41 16.88 -16.95
C HIS A 43 6.63 16.98 -15.63
N VAL A 44 7.35 17.00 -14.51
CA VAL A 44 6.79 17.16 -13.19
C VAL A 44 7.33 18.45 -12.60
N ASP A 45 6.45 19.40 -12.32
CA ASP A 45 6.84 20.65 -11.68
C ASP A 45 7.52 20.38 -10.33
N SER A 46 8.75 20.86 -10.18
CA SER A 46 9.44 20.84 -8.91
C SER A 46 8.90 21.94 -8.01
N GLY A 47 8.75 21.68 -6.72
CA GLY A 47 8.34 22.69 -5.79
C GLY A 47 7.54 22.18 -4.60
N PHE A 48 7.15 23.09 -3.75
CA PHE A 48 6.29 22.77 -2.61
C PHE A 48 4.88 22.39 -3.08
N PRO A 49 4.23 21.37 -2.47
CA PRO A 49 2.86 21.04 -2.78
C PRO A 49 1.96 22.26 -2.62
N LYS A 50 1.24 22.62 -3.68
CA LYS A 50 0.28 23.73 -3.62
C LYS A 50 -0.95 23.28 -2.84
N LEU A 51 -1.37 24.08 -1.86
CA LEU A 51 -2.63 23.84 -1.19
C LEU A 51 -3.76 23.98 -2.21
N MET A 52 -4.54 22.91 -2.34
CA MET A 52 -5.66 22.86 -3.27
C MET A 52 -6.96 22.69 -2.50
N VAL A 53 -7.94 23.50 -2.84
CA VAL A 53 -9.31 23.26 -2.37
C VAL A 53 -9.94 22.24 -3.32
N PRO A 54 -10.50 21.13 -2.81
CA PRO A 54 -11.18 20.16 -3.63
C PRO A 54 -12.29 20.80 -4.48
N ASP A 55 -12.36 20.43 -5.74
CA ASP A 55 -13.43 20.92 -6.61
C ASP A 55 -14.74 20.16 -6.33
N PHE A 56 -15.61 20.80 -5.58
CA PHE A 56 -16.92 20.25 -5.22
C PHE A 56 -17.94 20.24 -6.37
N THR A 57 -17.60 20.79 -7.54
CA THR A 57 -18.50 20.74 -8.71
C THR A 57 -18.66 19.32 -9.24
N LEU A 58 -17.61 18.50 -9.12
CA LEU A 58 -17.63 17.08 -9.47
C LEU A 58 -18.66 16.27 -8.65
N LEU A 59 -18.94 16.70 -7.42
CA LEU A 59 -19.99 16.07 -6.59
C LEU A 59 -21.38 16.15 -7.22
N LYS A 60 -21.64 17.11 -8.11
CA LYS A 60 -22.96 17.24 -8.77
C LYS A 60 -23.13 16.29 -9.94
N THR A 61 -22.03 15.86 -10.55
CA THR A 61 -22.07 15.05 -11.78
C THR A 61 -22.02 13.55 -11.47
N ASP A 62 -21.14 13.13 -10.54
CA ASP A 62 -20.85 11.72 -10.27
C ASP A 62 -20.91 11.41 -8.75
N THR A 63 -21.93 11.91 -8.06
CA THR A 63 -22.06 11.80 -6.59
C THR A 63 -21.98 10.37 -6.09
N SER A 64 -22.67 9.43 -6.75
CA SER A 64 -22.69 8.02 -6.33
C SER A 64 -21.29 7.39 -6.40
N ASP A 65 -20.57 7.61 -7.46
CA ASP A 65 -19.26 7.00 -7.70
C ASP A 65 -18.21 7.57 -6.74
N ILE A 66 -18.26 8.88 -6.46
CA ILE A 66 -17.38 9.54 -5.50
C ILE A 66 -17.64 9.02 -4.08
N ILE A 67 -18.90 8.87 -3.67
CA ILE A 67 -19.26 8.34 -2.35
C ILE A 67 -18.82 6.88 -2.22
N ILE A 68 -19.10 6.06 -3.23
CA ILE A 68 -18.71 4.64 -3.26
C ILE A 68 -17.18 4.51 -3.19
N LEU A 69 -16.45 5.27 -3.98
CA LEU A 69 -14.98 5.27 -3.98
C LEU A 69 -14.43 5.74 -2.63
N GLY A 70 -14.95 6.83 -2.09
CA GLY A 70 -14.55 7.38 -0.80
C GLY A 70 -14.79 6.39 0.34
N LEU A 71 -15.97 5.77 0.38
CA LEU A 71 -16.30 4.76 1.39
C LEU A 71 -15.39 3.53 1.27
N THR A 72 -15.13 3.08 0.03
CA THR A 72 -14.20 1.95 -0.22
C THR A 72 -12.81 2.26 0.30
N CYS A 73 -12.26 3.42 -0.07
CA CYS A 73 -10.95 3.85 0.39
C CYS A 73 -10.90 3.94 1.92
N ALA A 74 -11.91 4.53 2.55
CA ALA A 74 -11.99 4.66 4.00
C ALA A 74 -12.01 3.29 4.70
N LEU A 75 -12.83 2.34 4.23
CA LEU A 75 -12.88 0.98 4.79
C LEU A 75 -11.55 0.24 4.64
N VAL A 76 -10.93 0.31 3.47
CA VAL A 76 -9.64 -0.36 3.21
C VAL A 76 -8.53 0.26 4.06
N ILE A 77 -8.45 1.59 4.14
CA ILE A 77 -7.47 2.30 4.97
C ILE A 77 -7.64 1.94 6.43
N MET A 78 -8.88 1.98 6.94
CA MET A 78 -9.18 1.65 8.33
C MET A 78 -8.79 0.19 8.64
N ALA A 79 -9.21 -0.75 7.80
CA ALA A 79 -8.92 -2.17 8.00
C ALA A 79 -7.41 -2.46 7.99
N GLN A 80 -6.67 -1.95 7.01
CA GLN A 80 -5.24 -2.17 6.89
C GLN A 80 -4.45 -1.48 8.00
N THR A 81 -4.84 -0.26 8.37
CA THR A 81 -4.19 0.49 9.44
C THR A 81 -4.37 -0.20 10.79
N LEU A 82 -5.60 -0.55 11.15
CA LEU A 82 -5.88 -1.24 12.41
C LEU A 82 -5.22 -2.63 12.45
N LEU A 83 -5.20 -3.34 11.31
CA LEU A 83 -4.49 -4.62 11.21
C LEU A 83 -3.00 -4.45 11.49
N ALA A 84 -2.36 -3.45 10.86
CA ALA A 84 -0.95 -3.17 11.07
C ALA A 84 -0.68 -2.81 12.53
N THR A 85 -1.41 -1.85 13.09
CA THR A 85 -1.23 -1.34 14.45
C THR A 85 -1.44 -2.45 15.49
N ASN A 86 -2.55 -3.19 15.41
CA ASN A 86 -2.85 -4.25 16.37
C ASN A 86 -1.89 -5.45 16.25
N ASN A 87 -1.41 -5.76 15.04
CA ASN A 87 -0.44 -6.83 14.84
C ASN A 87 0.87 -6.56 15.60
N TYR A 88 1.37 -5.32 15.51
CA TYR A 88 2.59 -4.93 16.23
C TYR A 88 2.33 -4.68 17.72
N ALA A 89 1.17 -4.17 18.11
CA ALA A 89 0.75 -4.05 19.50
C ALA A 89 0.76 -5.41 20.21
N ASN A 90 0.15 -6.41 19.59
CA ASN A 90 0.13 -7.78 20.12
C ASN A 90 1.53 -8.40 20.18
N ARG A 91 2.35 -8.14 19.15
CA ARG A 91 3.72 -8.68 19.10
C ARG A 91 4.62 -8.12 20.19
N TYR A 92 4.47 -6.84 20.53
CA TYR A 92 5.30 -6.15 21.52
C TYR A 92 4.63 -5.94 22.88
N GLY A 93 3.39 -6.40 23.05
CA GLY A 93 2.68 -6.39 24.32
C GLY A 93 2.23 -5.01 24.80
N TYR A 94 2.02 -4.02 23.90
CA TYR A 94 1.48 -2.73 24.26
C TYR A 94 0.02 -2.58 23.84
N LYS A 95 -0.70 -1.71 24.54
CA LYS A 95 -2.12 -1.43 24.24
C LYS A 95 -2.24 -0.24 23.28
N VAL A 96 -3.12 -0.37 22.30
CA VAL A 96 -3.46 0.68 21.34
C VAL A 96 -4.93 1.04 21.48
N ASP A 97 -5.22 2.33 21.42
CA ASP A 97 -6.57 2.85 21.32
C ASP A 97 -6.94 2.99 19.84
N ASN A 98 -7.70 2.05 19.34
CA ASN A 98 -8.11 1.99 17.93
C ASN A 98 -8.86 3.25 17.47
N ASN A 99 -9.63 3.91 18.38
CA ASN A 99 -10.36 5.13 18.03
C ASN A 99 -9.39 6.30 17.78
N ARG A 100 -8.34 6.41 18.60
CA ARG A 100 -7.30 7.43 18.42
C ARG A 100 -6.50 7.18 17.14
N GLU A 101 -6.22 5.92 16.81
CA GLU A 101 -5.55 5.57 15.55
C GLU A 101 -6.40 5.98 14.34
N VAL A 102 -7.68 5.63 14.34
CA VAL A 102 -8.60 6.01 13.25
C VAL A 102 -8.70 7.54 13.13
N LEU A 103 -8.78 8.26 14.26
CA LEU A 103 -8.81 9.72 14.26
C LEU A 103 -7.52 10.31 13.68
N ALA A 104 -6.35 9.80 14.08
CA ALA A 104 -5.06 10.26 13.58
C ALA A 104 -4.93 10.08 12.06
N TYR A 105 -5.32 8.90 11.55
CA TYR A 105 -5.34 8.65 10.11
C TYR A 105 -6.38 9.47 9.35
N SER A 106 -7.52 9.74 9.95
CA SER A 106 -8.54 10.63 9.37
C SER A 106 -8.01 12.05 9.21
N LEU A 107 -7.38 12.61 10.24
CA LEU A 107 -6.75 13.93 10.19
C LEU A 107 -5.59 13.97 9.18
N ALA A 108 -4.76 12.92 9.12
CA ALA A 108 -3.69 12.82 8.13
C ALA A 108 -4.22 12.77 6.69
N ASN A 109 -5.34 12.07 6.45
CA ASN A 109 -5.98 12.01 5.14
C ASN A 109 -6.64 13.33 4.74
N ILE A 110 -7.22 14.07 5.69
CA ILE A 110 -7.71 15.43 5.45
C ILE A 110 -6.54 16.35 5.03
N ALA A 111 -5.43 16.33 5.76
CA ALA A 111 -4.24 17.10 5.42
C ALA A 111 -3.67 16.70 4.05
N SER A 112 -3.66 15.40 3.72
CA SER A 112 -3.26 14.88 2.42
C SER A 112 -4.14 15.40 1.30
N SER A 113 -5.46 15.40 1.48
CA SER A 113 -6.41 15.89 0.47
C SER A 113 -6.24 17.37 0.16
N VAL A 114 -6.00 18.19 1.21
CA VAL A 114 -5.75 19.64 1.05
C VAL A 114 -4.43 19.91 0.33
N SER A 115 -3.44 19.04 0.47
CA SER A 115 -2.19 19.13 -0.30
C SER A 115 -2.27 18.51 -1.71
N GLY A 116 -3.45 18.07 -2.16
CA GLY A 116 -3.64 17.43 -3.47
C GLY A 116 -2.96 16.07 -3.60
N SER A 117 -2.65 15.41 -2.48
CA SER A 117 -1.96 14.13 -2.43
C SER A 117 -2.94 12.95 -2.40
N CYS A 118 -2.41 11.77 -2.70
CA CYS A 118 -3.18 10.53 -2.59
C CYS A 118 -3.51 10.19 -1.14
N PRO A 119 -4.58 9.38 -0.89
CA PRO A 119 -4.92 8.91 0.44
C PRO A 119 -3.78 8.14 1.10
N LEU A 120 -3.57 8.38 2.39
CA LEU A 120 -2.55 7.74 3.23
C LEU A 120 -3.09 6.46 3.85
N ASN A 121 -2.28 5.41 3.84
CA ASN A 121 -2.61 4.11 4.40
C ASN A 121 -1.47 3.55 5.24
N GLY A 122 -1.82 2.84 6.33
CA GLY A 122 -0.89 2.01 7.09
C GLY A 122 -0.39 0.83 6.28
N SER A 123 0.89 0.51 6.38
CA SER A 123 1.48 -0.59 5.63
C SER A 123 2.19 -1.59 6.54
N VAL A 124 1.63 -2.79 6.67
CA VAL A 124 2.24 -3.89 7.42
C VAL A 124 3.64 -4.22 6.90
N SER A 125 3.82 -4.23 5.57
CA SER A 125 5.10 -4.58 4.96
C SER A 125 6.20 -3.54 5.24
N ARG A 126 5.88 -2.24 5.13
CA ARG A 126 6.83 -1.16 5.44
C ARG A 126 7.16 -1.11 6.92
N THR A 127 6.16 -1.28 7.78
CA THR A 127 6.36 -1.41 9.24
C THR A 127 7.24 -2.62 9.55
N GLY A 128 7.04 -3.75 8.85
CA GLY A 128 7.88 -4.94 9.02
C GLY A 128 9.34 -4.72 8.62
N ILE A 129 9.59 -3.95 7.59
CA ILE A 129 10.96 -3.56 7.20
C ILE A 129 11.58 -2.68 8.29
N ALA A 130 10.86 -1.67 8.77
CA ALA A 130 11.33 -0.80 9.84
C ALA A 130 11.66 -1.59 11.12
N ASP A 131 10.81 -2.54 11.48
CA ASP A 131 11.00 -3.45 12.61
C ASP A 131 12.25 -4.32 12.45
N GLN A 132 12.47 -4.90 11.27
CA GLN A 132 13.67 -5.69 10.96
C GLN A 132 14.97 -4.89 11.08
N PHE A 133 14.95 -3.59 10.80
CA PHE A 133 16.07 -2.67 11.00
C PHE A 133 16.16 -2.10 12.41
N GLY A 134 15.30 -2.53 13.33
CA GLY A 134 15.35 -2.14 14.74
C GLY A 134 14.88 -0.72 15.00
N CYS A 135 14.05 -0.15 14.14
CA CYS A 135 13.48 1.19 14.33
C CYS A 135 12.51 1.18 15.52
N LYS A 136 12.83 1.96 16.57
CA LYS A 136 12.06 2.01 17.83
C LYS A 136 11.40 3.36 18.10
N SER A 137 11.55 4.33 17.20
CA SER A 137 11.02 5.69 17.41
C SER A 137 10.40 6.27 16.14
N GLN A 138 9.52 7.26 16.33
CA GLN A 138 8.90 8.00 15.23
C GLN A 138 9.89 8.90 14.47
N LEU A 139 11.12 9.04 14.97
CA LEU A 139 12.18 9.81 14.29
C LEU A 139 12.45 9.26 12.88
N MET A 140 12.28 7.94 12.67
CA MET A 140 12.36 7.31 11.36
C MET A 140 11.36 7.93 10.36
N SER A 141 10.10 8.11 10.78
CA SER A 141 9.06 8.69 9.92
C SER A 141 9.34 10.15 9.60
N VAL A 142 9.82 10.91 10.59
CA VAL A 142 10.22 12.31 10.41
C VAL A 142 11.39 12.41 9.43
N THR A 143 12.43 11.59 9.61
CA THR A 143 13.58 11.53 8.70
C THR A 143 13.16 11.15 7.28
N ALA A 144 12.29 10.15 7.14
CA ALA A 144 11.75 9.74 5.85
C ALA A 144 10.97 10.87 5.16
N SER A 145 10.15 11.61 5.93
CA SER A 145 9.37 12.74 5.41
C SER A 145 10.29 13.90 4.96
N ILE A 146 11.32 14.21 5.73
CA ILE A 146 12.31 15.25 5.35
C ILE A 146 13.07 14.80 4.10
N THR A 147 13.50 13.55 4.04
CA THR A 147 14.20 13.00 2.86
C THR A 147 13.30 13.07 1.62
N MET A 148 12.03 12.69 1.73
CA MET A 148 11.08 12.81 0.62
C MET A 148 10.86 14.25 0.19
N LEU A 149 10.78 15.19 1.15
CA LEU A 149 10.67 16.62 0.84
C LEU A 149 11.88 17.10 0.05
N VAL A 150 13.09 16.73 0.47
CA VAL A 150 14.33 17.07 -0.25
C VAL A 150 14.32 16.47 -1.66
N VAL A 151 13.89 15.23 -1.81
CA VAL A 151 13.78 14.58 -3.13
C VAL A 151 12.78 15.31 -4.03
N VAL A 152 11.62 15.68 -3.52
CA VAL A 152 10.60 16.41 -4.29
C VAL A 152 11.07 17.79 -4.70
N LEU A 153 11.81 18.48 -3.85
CA LEU A 153 12.31 19.84 -4.13
C LEU A 153 13.46 19.86 -5.12
N PHE A 154 14.39 18.89 -5.04
CA PHE A 154 15.66 18.95 -5.75
C PHE A 154 15.84 17.86 -6.81
N ALA A 155 15.26 16.68 -6.62
CA ALA A 155 15.47 15.55 -7.52
C ALA A 155 14.34 15.38 -8.56
N THR A 156 13.27 16.15 -8.49
CA THR A 156 12.16 16.08 -9.45
C THR A 156 12.62 16.25 -10.91
N PRO A 157 13.51 17.18 -11.26
CA PRO A 157 14.02 17.30 -12.65
C PRO A 157 14.74 16.03 -13.14
N VAL A 158 15.35 15.28 -12.22
CA VAL A 158 16.03 14.02 -12.56
C VAL A 158 15.01 12.91 -12.89
N LEU A 159 13.80 12.99 -12.34
CA LEU A 159 12.74 12.02 -12.59
C LEU A 159 12.23 12.04 -14.04
N GLU A 160 12.38 13.15 -14.75
CA GLU A 160 11.98 13.27 -16.16
C GLU A 160 12.82 12.37 -17.08
N TYR A 161 14.05 12.08 -16.67
CA TYR A 161 14.93 11.15 -17.40
C TYR A 161 14.61 9.67 -17.12
N LEU A 162 13.60 9.39 -16.29
CA LEU A 162 13.26 8.01 -15.95
C LEU A 162 12.39 7.36 -17.04
N PRO A 163 12.85 6.25 -17.62
CA PRO A 163 12.05 5.48 -18.57
C PRO A 163 10.83 4.84 -17.89
N VAL A 164 9.65 5.08 -18.43
CA VAL A 164 8.38 4.47 -17.96
C VAL A 164 8.49 2.94 -17.85
N PRO A 165 9.11 2.19 -18.76
CA PRO A 165 9.26 0.75 -18.65
C PRO A 165 10.02 0.29 -17.40
N ILE A 166 10.99 1.07 -16.91
CA ILE A 166 11.72 0.74 -15.67
C ILE A 166 10.80 0.90 -14.47
N LEU A 167 10.04 1.99 -14.39
CA LEU A 167 9.06 2.22 -13.33
C LEU A 167 8.00 1.12 -13.31
N THR A 168 7.44 0.80 -14.48
CA THR A 168 6.47 -0.31 -14.61
C THR A 168 7.09 -1.63 -14.14
N GLY A 169 8.34 -1.91 -14.52
CA GLY A 169 9.05 -3.10 -14.07
C GLY A 169 9.23 -3.16 -12.55
N ILE A 170 9.52 -2.01 -11.91
CA ILE A 170 9.64 -1.92 -10.45
C ILE A 170 8.30 -2.15 -9.78
N VAL A 171 7.22 -1.53 -10.30
CA VAL A 171 5.85 -1.71 -9.76
C VAL A 171 5.41 -3.16 -9.87
N VAL A 172 5.59 -3.80 -11.03
CA VAL A 172 5.25 -5.22 -11.23
C VAL A 172 6.04 -6.11 -10.27
N ALA A 173 7.34 -5.87 -10.09
CA ALA A 173 8.17 -6.63 -9.15
C ALA A 173 7.73 -6.42 -7.69
N ALA A 174 7.28 -5.21 -7.34
CA ALA A 174 6.73 -4.91 -6.02
C ALA A 174 5.40 -5.65 -5.80
N LEU A 175 4.49 -5.64 -6.78
CA LEU A 175 3.20 -6.32 -6.73
C LEU A 175 3.38 -7.84 -6.56
N ILE A 176 4.29 -8.46 -7.32
CA ILE A 176 4.63 -9.88 -7.15
C ILE A 176 5.12 -10.15 -5.72
N GLY A 177 5.88 -9.22 -5.15
CA GLY A 177 6.39 -9.33 -3.78
C GLY A 177 5.32 -9.22 -2.67
N ILE A 178 4.16 -8.64 -2.98
CA ILE A 178 3.03 -8.49 -2.04
C ILE A 178 2.15 -9.76 -2.00
N VAL A 179 2.20 -10.59 -3.04
CA VAL A 179 1.41 -11.83 -3.08
C VAL A 179 1.89 -12.79 -2.00
N GLU A 180 1.09 -12.96 -0.96
CA GLU A 180 1.38 -13.81 0.20
C GLU A 180 0.96 -15.27 -0.03
N TYR A 181 1.56 -15.95 -1.03
CA TYR A 181 1.27 -17.36 -1.31
C TYR A 181 1.55 -18.28 -0.10
N LYS A 182 2.49 -17.88 0.77
CA LYS A 182 2.80 -18.63 2.01
C LYS A 182 1.65 -18.58 3.02
N LEU A 183 0.91 -17.47 3.06
CA LEU A 183 -0.29 -17.35 3.89
C LEU A 183 -1.39 -18.29 3.38
N ALA A 184 -1.62 -18.32 2.08
CA ALA A 184 -2.58 -19.23 1.47
C ALA A 184 -2.26 -20.70 1.74
N ASP A 185 -0.98 -21.11 1.62
CA ASP A 185 -0.55 -22.48 1.92
C ASP A 185 -0.68 -22.81 3.42
N LYS A 186 -0.37 -21.84 4.29
CA LYS A 186 -0.55 -21.99 5.75
C LYS A 186 -2.03 -22.14 6.11
N LEU A 187 -2.91 -21.30 5.58
CA LEU A 187 -4.36 -21.38 5.83
C LEU A 187 -4.91 -22.73 5.35
N ARG A 188 -4.50 -23.20 4.17
CA ARG A 188 -4.91 -24.52 3.65
C ARG A 188 -4.55 -25.67 4.56
N LYS A 189 -3.38 -25.58 5.25
CA LYS A 189 -2.88 -26.64 6.15
C LYS A 189 -3.50 -26.59 7.55
N VAL A 190 -3.79 -25.39 8.04
CA VAL A 190 -4.28 -25.17 9.41
C VAL A 190 -5.80 -25.24 9.47
N ASN A 191 -6.49 -24.55 8.56
CA ASN A 191 -7.95 -24.48 8.57
C ASN A 191 -8.50 -24.32 7.14
N ARG A 192 -9.12 -25.38 6.65
CA ARG A 192 -9.70 -25.39 5.29
C ARG A 192 -10.83 -24.37 5.12
N ALA A 193 -11.62 -24.12 6.17
CA ALA A 193 -12.71 -23.16 6.08
C ALA A 193 -12.19 -21.73 5.91
N GLU A 194 -11.18 -21.33 6.69
CA GLU A 194 -10.51 -20.03 6.52
C GLU A 194 -9.85 -19.88 5.15
N PHE A 195 -9.29 -20.96 4.61
CA PHE A 195 -8.77 -20.97 3.25
C PHE A 195 -9.85 -20.73 2.20
N PHE A 196 -11.04 -21.34 2.34
CA PHE A 196 -12.17 -21.09 1.43
C PHE A 196 -12.71 -19.66 1.56
N ILE A 197 -12.79 -19.09 2.79
CA ILE A 197 -13.16 -17.70 3.02
C ILE A 197 -12.16 -16.76 2.34
N PHE A 198 -10.86 -17.04 2.48
CA PHE A 198 -9.79 -16.29 1.80
C PHE A 198 -9.96 -16.32 0.28
N LEU A 199 -10.20 -17.51 -0.30
CA LEU A 199 -10.43 -17.64 -1.75
C LEU A 199 -11.69 -16.91 -2.20
N ALA A 200 -12.79 -17.04 -1.45
CA ALA A 200 -14.05 -16.37 -1.76
C ALA A 200 -13.91 -14.84 -1.73
N ALA A 201 -13.22 -14.30 -0.74
CA ALA A 201 -12.91 -12.89 -0.67
C ALA A 201 -12.02 -12.44 -1.84
N MET A 202 -10.97 -13.20 -2.16
CA MET A 202 -10.06 -12.91 -3.27
C MET A 202 -10.80 -12.89 -4.61
N PHE A 203 -11.58 -13.91 -4.91
CA PHE A 203 -12.38 -13.97 -6.14
C PHE A 203 -13.49 -12.91 -6.13
N GLY A 204 -14.09 -12.61 -4.97
CA GLY A 204 -15.04 -11.53 -4.80
C GLY A 204 -14.45 -10.18 -5.20
N VAL A 205 -13.21 -9.88 -4.78
CA VAL A 205 -12.50 -8.66 -5.20
C VAL A 205 -12.23 -8.66 -6.70
N LEU A 206 -11.80 -9.78 -7.27
CA LEU A 206 -11.43 -9.88 -8.69
C LEU A 206 -12.64 -9.76 -9.63
N LEU A 207 -13.80 -10.32 -9.24
CA LEU A 207 -14.98 -10.40 -10.10
C LEU A 207 -15.94 -9.23 -9.89
N PHE A 208 -16.11 -8.76 -8.66
CA PHE A 208 -17.13 -7.78 -8.29
C PHE A 208 -16.53 -6.46 -7.80
N GLY A 209 -15.20 -6.39 -7.65
CA GLY A 209 -14.50 -5.23 -7.13
C GLY A 209 -14.28 -5.26 -5.61
N THR A 210 -13.48 -4.31 -5.12
CA THR A 210 -12.94 -4.32 -3.75
C THR A 210 -14.03 -4.30 -2.69
N ILE A 211 -15.09 -3.50 -2.85
CA ILE A 211 -16.18 -3.39 -1.86
C ILE A 211 -16.86 -4.73 -1.66
N TYR A 212 -17.33 -5.32 -2.75
CA TYR A 212 -18.07 -6.60 -2.69
C TYR A 212 -17.19 -7.73 -2.17
N GLY A 213 -15.91 -7.76 -2.56
CA GLY A 213 -14.97 -8.75 -2.04
C GLY A 213 -14.72 -8.64 -0.54
N VAL A 214 -14.59 -7.41 -0.01
CA VAL A 214 -14.46 -7.16 1.44
C VAL A 214 -15.75 -7.55 2.16
N ILE A 215 -16.91 -7.16 1.66
CA ILE A 215 -18.22 -7.53 2.26
C ILE A 215 -18.38 -9.05 2.30
N ILE A 216 -18.11 -9.74 1.20
CA ILE A 216 -18.17 -11.21 1.13
C ILE A 216 -17.23 -11.83 2.17
N GLY A 217 -15.99 -11.36 2.23
CA GLY A 217 -14.99 -11.85 3.19
C GLY A 217 -15.44 -11.66 4.63
N VAL A 218 -15.96 -10.49 4.98
CA VAL A 218 -16.44 -10.17 6.33
C VAL A 218 -17.65 -11.03 6.69
N ILE A 219 -18.67 -11.11 5.82
CA ILE A 219 -19.88 -11.91 6.08
C ILE A 219 -19.51 -13.38 6.30
N LEU A 220 -18.69 -13.96 5.43
CA LEU A 220 -18.26 -15.35 5.57
C LEU A 220 -17.42 -15.58 6.83
N SER A 221 -16.52 -14.66 7.16
CA SER A 221 -15.67 -14.75 8.35
C SER A 221 -16.50 -14.67 9.63
N VAL A 222 -17.43 -13.70 9.73
CA VAL A 222 -18.32 -13.54 10.89
C VAL A 222 -19.24 -14.75 11.02
N SER A 223 -19.85 -15.21 9.93
CA SER A 223 -20.71 -16.39 9.93
C SER A 223 -19.97 -17.63 10.42
N TYR A 224 -18.76 -17.84 9.94
CA TYR A 224 -17.92 -18.96 10.36
C TYR A 224 -17.54 -18.89 11.84
N THR A 225 -17.14 -17.71 12.32
CA THR A 225 -16.77 -17.51 13.72
C THR A 225 -17.96 -17.71 14.65
N HIS A 226 -19.14 -17.24 14.25
CA HIS A 226 -20.37 -17.40 15.01
C HIS A 226 -20.82 -18.86 15.10
N LEU A 227 -20.76 -19.61 13.98
CA LEU A 227 -21.08 -21.06 13.98
C LEU A 227 -20.13 -21.84 14.88
N ARG A 228 -18.83 -21.55 14.82
CA ARG A 228 -17.83 -22.22 15.66
C ARG A 228 -17.99 -21.89 17.16
N ALA A 229 -18.39 -20.66 17.49
CA ALA A 229 -18.69 -20.29 18.87
C ALA A 229 -19.88 -21.06 19.44
N HIS A 230 -20.89 -21.35 18.62
CA HIS A 230 -22.04 -22.17 19.02
C HIS A 230 -21.68 -23.65 19.21
N GLU A 231 -20.82 -24.22 18.36
CA GLU A 231 -20.35 -25.62 18.51
C GLU A 231 -19.57 -25.80 19.83
N THR A 232 -18.68 -24.85 20.17
CA THR A 232 -17.92 -24.91 21.44
C THR A 232 -18.77 -24.71 22.70
N CYS A 233 -19.91 -24.04 22.61
CA CYS A 233 -20.86 -23.89 23.71
C CYS A 233 -21.81 -25.10 23.87
N ALA A 234 -21.96 -25.93 22.84
CA ALA A 234 -22.78 -27.13 22.90
C ALA A 234 -22.02 -28.35 23.45
N ASP A 235 -20.70 -28.30 23.47
CA ASP A 235 -19.80 -29.35 23.99
C ASP A 235 -19.39 -29.13 25.47
N LEU A 236 -19.92 -28.12 26.17
CA LEU A 236 -19.79 -27.85 27.60
C LEU A 236 -21.08 -28.12 28.35
#